data_164d7c216a22e9d366f421f510a2672c
#
_entry.id   164d7c216a22e9d366f421f510a2672c
#
_cell.length_a   1.000
_cell.length_b   1.000
_cell.length_c   1.000
_cell.angle_alpha   90.00
_cell.angle_beta   90.00
_cell.angle_gamma   90.00
#
_symmetry.space_group_name_H-M   'P 1'
#
loop_
_entity.id
_entity.type
_entity.pdbx_description
1 polymer ?
#
loop_
_entity_poly.entity_id
_entity_poly.type
_entity_poly.pdbx_seq_one_letter_code
_entity_poly.pdbx_strand_id
1 'polypeptide(L)'
;LLPGARLEQLRRSGDDWLLTLTDGRELRAPLVIAADGANSAVRRLAGCATREWDYLHHAIVTSVRCSKPHQQTAWQRFTDDGPLAFLPLAKADDAEHWCSIVWSTTPAEAERLMALDDAGFCHELGKAFEWRLGDVLESDPRHCIPLRQRHAKRYVEPGLALIGDAAHTIHPLAGQGVNLGFLDAAVLAEVLLHALERGENLADIKVLGRFERRRMPHNLAMMAAMEGFERLFQADPLPLRWLRNSGLNLVDGANEAKALFVRQALGLSGDLPELARAH
;
A
#
# COMPACT_ATOMS: atom_id res chain seq x y z
N LEU A 1 -5.83 -14.71 20.02
CA LEU A 1 -4.58 -14.36 19.33
C LEU A 1 -3.54 -15.43 19.59
N LEU A 2 -2.81 -15.81 18.52
CA LEU A 2 -1.70 -16.77 18.58
C LEU A 2 -0.42 -16.06 18.09
N PRO A 3 0.21 -15.22 18.94
CA PRO A 3 1.41 -14.50 18.57
C PRO A 3 2.56 -15.49 18.30
N GLY A 4 3.40 -15.20 17.32
CA GLY A 4 4.52 -16.05 16.93
C GLY A 4 4.15 -17.29 16.12
N ALA A 5 2.87 -17.60 15.94
CA ALA A 5 2.42 -18.72 15.10
C ALA A 5 2.64 -18.41 13.62
N ARG A 6 3.24 -19.37 12.90
CA ARG A 6 3.41 -19.28 11.44
C ARG A 6 2.71 -20.44 10.77
N LEU A 7 2.04 -20.17 9.64
CA LEU A 7 1.40 -21.18 8.82
C LEU A 7 2.47 -21.93 8.00
N GLU A 8 2.48 -23.26 8.12
CA GLU A 8 3.36 -24.16 7.38
C GLU A 8 2.62 -24.84 6.23
N GLN A 9 1.40 -25.34 6.50
CA GLN A 9 0.59 -26.03 5.51
C GLN A 9 -0.87 -25.55 5.57
N LEU A 10 -1.51 -25.57 4.41
CA LEU A 10 -2.93 -25.27 4.23
C LEU A 10 -3.52 -26.32 3.30
N ARG A 11 -4.55 -27.04 3.74
CA ARG A 11 -5.19 -28.12 2.98
C ARG A 11 -6.70 -28.08 3.12
N ARG A 12 -7.41 -28.55 2.11
CA ARG A 12 -8.84 -28.84 2.22
C ARG A 12 -9.07 -30.13 3.03
N SER A 13 -10.07 -30.10 3.90
CA SER A 13 -10.54 -31.24 4.67
C SER A 13 -12.07 -31.23 4.70
N GLY A 14 -12.71 -31.83 3.70
CA GLY A 14 -14.13 -31.65 3.44
C GLY A 14 -14.47 -30.21 3.08
N ASP A 15 -15.44 -29.64 3.79
CA ASP A 15 -15.86 -28.23 3.60
C ASP A 15 -14.95 -27.23 4.33
N ASP A 16 -14.07 -27.71 5.22
CA ASP A 16 -13.17 -26.88 6.00
C ASP A 16 -11.77 -26.78 5.43
N TRP A 17 -11.01 -25.81 5.92
CA TRP A 17 -9.58 -25.70 5.79
C TRP A 17 -8.88 -26.24 7.03
N LEU A 18 -7.84 -27.04 6.83
CA LEU A 18 -6.91 -27.49 7.86
C LEU A 18 -5.61 -26.70 7.71
N LEU A 19 -5.24 -25.99 8.79
CA LEU A 19 -4.06 -25.17 8.90
C LEU A 19 -3.06 -25.85 9.84
N THR A 20 -1.88 -26.21 9.36
CA THR A 20 -0.79 -26.71 10.21
C THR A 20 0.18 -25.58 10.47
N LEU A 21 0.48 -25.33 11.75
CA LEU A 21 1.41 -24.30 12.18
C LEU A 21 2.82 -24.88 12.35
N THR A 22 3.85 -24.04 12.30
CA THR A 22 5.26 -24.44 12.45
C THR A 22 5.58 -25.05 13.82
N ASP A 23 4.75 -24.84 14.83
CA ASP A 23 4.86 -25.43 16.15
C ASP A 23 4.11 -26.77 16.30
N GLY A 24 3.60 -27.31 15.17
CA GLY A 24 2.90 -28.58 15.12
C GLY A 24 1.40 -28.54 15.46
N ARG A 25 0.85 -27.39 15.86
CA ARG A 25 -0.59 -27.25 16.10
C ARG A 25 -1.36 -27.30 14.79
N GLU A 26 -2.53 -27.93 14.84
CA GLU A 26 -3.50 -27.95 13.75
C GLU A 26 -4.74 -27.14 14.12
N LEU A 27 -5.18 -26.31 13.20
CA LEU A 27 -6.41 -25.52 13.30
C LEU A 27 -7.35 -25.92 12.17
N ARG A 28 -8.63 -26.02 12.47
CA ARG A 28 -9.67 -26.29 11.47
C ARG A 28 -10.65 -25.13 11.43
N ALA A 29 -10.94 -24.62 10.25
CA ALA A 29 -11.84 -23.50 10.05
C ALA A 29 -12.65 -23.62 8.76
N PRO A 30 -13.96 -23.30 8.79
CA PRO A 30 -14.78 -23.25 7.58
C PRO A 30 -14.39 -22.08 6.67
N LEU A 31 -13.88 -21.00 7.24
CA LEU A 31 -13.45 -19.79 6.53
C LEU A 31 -12.06 -19.35 7.00
N VAL A 32 -11.16 -19.13 6.05
CA VAL A 32 -9.84 -18.52 6.25
C VAL A 32 -9.82 -17.15 5.58
N ILE A 33 -9.41 -16.13 6.30
CA ILE A 33 -9.18 -14.78 5.78
C ILE A 33 -7.68 -14.51 5.78
N ALA A 34 -7.08 -14.38 4.60
CA ALA A 34 -5.68 -14.08 4.43
C ALA A 34 -5.45 -12.57 4.45
N ALA A 35 -4.78 -12.08 5.49
CA ALA A 35 -4.35 -10.71 5.67
C ALA A 35 -2.85 -10.65 5.99
N ASP A 36 -2.07 -11.62 5.47
CA ASP A 36 -0.69 -11.91 5.81
C ASP A 36 0.32 -11.21 4.87
N GLY A 37 -0.14 -10.14 4.20
CA GLY A 37 0.70 -9.18 3.49
C GLY A 37 1.16 -9.64 2.11
N ALA A 38 2.04 -8.84 1.49
CA ALA A 38 2.49 -8.99 0.11
C ALA A 38 3.07 -10.38 -0.20
N ASN A 39 3.76 -11.01 0.76
CA ASN A 39 4.35 -12.34 0.65
C ASN A 39 3.45 -13.44 1.23
N SER A 40 2.15 -13.27 1.18
CA SER A 40 1.13 -14.15 1.75
C SER A 40 1.46 -15.64 1.60
N ALA A 41 1.61 -16.32 2.73
CA ALA A 41 1.77 -17.77 2.79
C ALA A 41 0.45 -18.47 2.45
N VAL A 42 -0.68 -17.93 2.93
CA VAL A 42 -2.01 -18.47 2.64
C VAL A 42 -2.29 -18.45 1.14
N ARG A 43 -2.07 -17.30 0.46
CA ARG A 43 -2.24 -17.18 -0.99
C ARG A 43 -1.43 -18.22 -1.76
N ARG A 44 -0.15 -18.38 -1.40
CA ARG A 44 0.77 -19.33 -2.04
C ARG A 44 0.34 -20.77 -1.80
N LEU A 45 0.04 -21.13 -0.56
CA LEU A 45 -0.34 -22.49 -0.18
C LEU A 45 -1.70 -22.91 -0.75
N ALA A 46 -2.63 -21.95 -0.89
CA ALA A 46 -3.92 -22.18 -1.55
C ALA A 46 -3.80 -22.23 -3.09
N GLY A 47 -2.65 -21.95 -3.67
CA GLY A 47 -2.46 -21.97 -5.12
C GLY A 47 -3.15 -20.81 -5.85
N CYS A 48 -3.47 -19.71 -5.14
CA CYS A 48 -4.13 -18.56 -5.75
C CYS A 48 -3.19 -17.87 -6.76
N ALA A 49 -3.61 -17.85 -8.03
CA ALA A 49 -2.82 -17.27 -9.11
C ALA A 49 -2.73 -15.75 -9.00
N THR A 50 -1.56 -15.19 -9.30
CA THR A 50 -1.30 -13.75 -9.31
C THR A 50 -0.88 -13.27 -10.70
N ARG A 51 -1.02 -11.96 -10.91
CA ARG A 51 -0.28 -11.20 -11.91
C ARG A 51 0.71 -10.34 -11.18
N GLU A 52 1.94 -10.28 -11.66
CA GLU A 52 3.04 -9.54 -11.03
C GLU A 52 3.72 -8.66 -12.06
N TRP A 53 4.08 -7.45 -11.64
CA TRP A 53 4.89 -6.52 -12.40
C TRP A 53 6.01 -6.01 -11.50
N ASP A 54 7.20 -5.94 -12.03
CA ASP A 54 8.33 -5.33 -11.36
C ASP A 54 8.49 -3.90 -11.90
N TYR A 55 8.54 -2.93 -11.01
CA TYR A 55 8.76 -1.52 -11.40
C TYR A 55 10.23 -1.22 -11.68
N LEU A 56 11.12 -2.18 -11.40
CA LEU A 56 12.56 -1.99 -11.47
C LEU A 56 13.03 -0.79 -10.61
N HIS A 57 12.32 -0.55 -9.52
CA HIS A 57 12.64 0.46 -8.52
C HIS A 57 12.71 -0.16 -7.13
N HIS A 58 13.50 0.47 -6.26
CA HIS A 58 13.57 0.16 -4.84
C HIS A 58 13.13 1.37 -4.04
N ALA A 59 12.43 1.15 -2.93
CA ALA A 59 12.12 2.18 -1.95
C ALA A 59 13.08 2.09 -0.77
N ILE A 60 13.80 3.17 -0.49
CA ILE A 60 14.53 3.34 0.76
C ILE A 60 13.58 3.98 1.75
N VAL A 61 13.41 3.31 2.90
CA VAL A 61 12.51 3.74 3.97
C VAL A 61 13.31 3.92 5.24
N THR A 62 13.17 5.06 5.88
CA THR A 62 13.78 5.39 7.17
C THR A 62 13.03 6.54 7.83
N SER A 63 13.35 6.85 9.09
CA SER A 63 12.96 8.12 9.71
C SER A 63 14.17 9.03 9.81
N VAL A 64 13.96 10.33 9.60
CA VAL A 64 15.02 11.33 9.66
C VAL A 64 14.59 12.53 10.48
N ARG A 65 15.57 13.23 11.08
CA ARG A 65 15.36 14.51 11.71
C ARG A 65 15.93 15.62 10.83
N CYS A 66 15.09 16.62 10.54
CA CYS A 66 15.44 17.79 9.74
C CYS A 66 15.70 19.02 10.61
N SER A 67 16.52 19.96 10.13
CA SER A 67 16.82 21.20 10.86
C SER A 67 15.66 22.22 10.83
N LYS A 68 14.71 22.07 9.89
CA LYS A 68 13.50 22.89 9.82
C LYS A 68 12.26 22.02 10.07
N PRO A 69 11.21 22.57 10.71
CA PRO A 69 9.99 21.84 10.99
C PRO A 69 9.23 21.48 9.69
N HIS A 70 8.58 20.33 9.68
CA HIS A 70 7.77 19.84 8.56
C HIS A 70 6.42 20.56 8.39
N GLN A 71 6.00 21.41 9.34
CA GLN A 71 4.76 22.20 9.29
C GLN A 71 3.50 21.35 9.14
N GLN A 72 3.49 20.14 9.69
CA GLN A 72 2.40 19.15 9.55
C GLN A 72 2.01 18.87 8.09
N THR A 73 2.98 19.02 7.17
CA THR A 73 2.79 18.89 5.74
C THR A 73 3.52 17.66 5.24
N ALA A 74 2.83 16.81 4.48
CA ALA A 74 3.44 15.75 3.70
C ALA A 74 4.09 16.38 2.45
N TRP A 75 5.40 16.34 2.40
CA TRP A 75 6.17 16.88 1.30
C TRP A 75 6.56 15.78 0.32
N GLN A 76 6.45 16.04 -0.96
CA GLN A 76 6.87 15.11 -2.00
C GLN A 76 7.55 15.85 -3.14
N ARG A 77 8.61 15.23 -3.65
CA ARG A 77 9.32 15.67 -4.84
C ARG A 77 9.47 14.51 -5.81
N PHE A 78 9.27 14.76 -7.10
CA PHE A 78 9.61 13.82 -8.17
C PHE A 78 11.03 14.14 -8.63
N THR A 79 11.96 13.23 -8.38
CA THR A 79 13.34 13.29 -8.90
C THR A 79 13.41 12.57 -10.22
N ASP A 80 14.54 12.68 -10.92
CA ASP A 80 14.74 11.99 -12.21
C ASP A 80 14.68 10.46 -12.07
N ASP A 81 15.05 9.94 -10.88
CA ASP A 81 15.07 8.51 -10.58
C ASP A 81 13.82 8.00 -9.86
N GLY A 82 12.88 8.88 -9.52
CA GLY A 82 11.63 8.51 -8.84
C GLY A 82 11.17 9.48 -7.75
N PRO A 83 10.04 9.21 -7.09
CA PRO A 83 9.49 10.07 -6.04
C PRO A 83 10.25 9.94 -4.73
N LEU A 84 10.42 11.08 -4.08
CA LEU A 84 10.95 11.22 -2.72
C LEU A 84 9.91 11.92 -1.84
N ALA A 85 9.47 11.26 -0.77
CA ALA A 85 8.49 11.79 0.17
C ALA A 85 9.09 11.97 1.57
N PHE A 86 8.73 13.09 2.21
CA PHE A 86 8.95 13.39 3.62
C PHE A 86 7.59 13.51 4.30
N LEU A 87 7.25 12.55 5.13
CA LEU A 87 5.96 12.44 5.77
C LEU A 87 6.09 12.79 7.26
N PRO A 88 5.28 13.72 7.81
CA PRO A 88 5.31 14.09 9.22
C PRO A 88 5.21 12.86 10.12
N LEU A 89 6.10 12.75 11.09
CA LEU A 89 6.12 11.66 12.05
C LEU A 89 6.03 12.23 13.46
N ALA A 90 5.00 11.83 14.21
CA ALA A 90 4.85 12.18 15.62
C ALA A 90 5.84 11.34 16.45
N LYS A 91 7.01 11.89 16.76
CA LYS A 91 8.00 11.31 17.67
C LYS A 91 8.07 12.16 18.93
N ALA A 92 8.07 11.55 20.12
CA ALA A 92 7.72 12.21 21.39
C ALA A 92 8.51 13.50 21.72
N ASP A 93 9.79 13.60 21.38
CA ASP A 93 10.68 14.66 21.86
C ASP A 93 11.21 15.57 20.73
N ASP A 94 10.54 15.85 19.73
CA ASP A 94 10.87 16.81 18.66
C ASP A 94 10.01 16.52 17.40
N ALA A 95 8.72 16.28 17.67
CA ALA A 95 7.77 15.79 16.66
C ALA A 95 7.74 16.64 15.38
N GLU A 96 8.03 17.94 15.48
CA GLU A 96 7.94 18.84 14.34
C GLU A 96 9.08 18.69 13.32
N HIS A 97 10.19 18.05 13.72
CA HIS A 97 11.37 17.90 12.89
C HIS A 97 11.56 16.49 12.34
N TRP A 98 10.77 15.52 12.81
CA TRP A 98 10.88 14.14 12.36
C TRP A 98 9.98 13.83 11.17
N CYS A 99 10.57 13.23 10.16
CA CYS A 99 9.86 12.74 8.96
C CYS A 99 10.15 11.27 8.71
N SER A 100 9.13 10.53 8.32
CA SER A 100 9.32 9.24 7.66
C SER A 100 9.64 9.49 6.19
N ILE A 101 10.67 8.83 5.68
CA ILE A 101 11.14 8.94 4.30
C ILE A 101 10.72 7.72 3.50
N VAL A 102 10.20 7.98 2.31
CA VAL A 102 10.04 6.99 1.25
C VAL A 102 10.71 7.54 0.01
N TRP A 103 11.88 7.00 -0.32
CA TRP A 103 12.65 7.39 -1.50
C TRP A 103 12.67 6.25 -2.51
N SER A 104 11.88 6.40 -3.56
CA SER A 104 11.86 5.45 -4.68
C SER A 104 12.95 5.85 -5.69
N THR A 105 13.80 4.89 -6.05
CA THR A 105 14.91 5.11 -6.98
C THR A 105 15.26 3.82 -7.72
N THR A 106 16.17 3.90 -8.69
CA THR A 106 16.67 2.72 -9.42
C THR A 106 17.42 1.77 -8.47
N PRO A 107 17.48 0.44 -8.77
CA PRO A 107 18.20 -0.51 -7.93
C PRO A 107 19.67 -0.14 -7.70
N ALA A 108 20.38 0.34 -8.75
CA ALA A 108 21.78 0.73 -8.66
C ALA A 108 21.98 1.95 -7.73
N GLU A 109 21.11 2.95 -7.84
CA GLU A 109 21.15 4.13 -6.98
C GLU A 109 20.76 3.79 -5.54
N ALA A 110 19.78 2.92 -5.34
CA ALA A 110 19.42 2.43 -4.01
C ALA A 110 20.61 1.70 -3.34
N GLU A 111 21.32 0.85 -4.07
CA GLU A 111 22.51 0.15 -3.57
C GLU A 111 23.60 1.16 -3.19
N ARG A 112 23.88 2.17 -4.04
CA ARG A 112 24.83 3.23 -3.75
C ARG A 112 24.47 3.99 -2.47
N LEU A 113 23.21 4.40 -2.32
CA LEU A 113 22.72 5.15 -1.17
C LEU A 113 22.75 4.32 0.12
N MET A 114 22.42 3.04 0.04
CA MET A 114 22.46 2.12 1.18
C MET A 114 23.88 1.83 1.66
N ALA A 115 24.89 1.95 0.77
CA ALA A 115 26.32 1.75 1.11
C ALA A 115 26.97 2.97 1.80
N LEU A 116 26.34 4.15 1.76
CA LEU A 116 26.85 5.34 2.43
C LEU A 116 26.78 5.18 3.95
N ASP A 117 27.67 5.88 4.65
CA ASP A 117 27.50 6.13 6.08
C ASP A 117 26.30 7.06 6.35
N ASP A 118 25.93 7.24 7.60
CA ASP A 118 24.74 8.02 7.94
C ASP A 118 24.89 9.50 7.55
N ALA A 119 26.07 10.07 7.70
CA ALA A 119 26.34 11.46 7.31
C ALA A 119 26.25 11.65 5.79
N GLY A 120 26.85 10.74 5.02
CA GLY A 120 26.76 10.74 3.56
C GLY A 120 25.35 10.57 3.04
N PHE A 121 24.58 9.64 3.65
CA PHE A 121 23.18 9.46 3.30
C PHE A 121 22.33 10.69 3.60
N CYS A 122 22.47 11.28 4.79
CA CYS A 122 21.76 12.50 5.17
C CYS A 122 22.08 13.67 4.21
N HIS A 123 23.33 13.81 3.79
CA HIS A 123 23.74 14.81 2.82
C HIS A 123 23.08 14.58 1.45
N GLU A 124 23.16 13.35 0.90
CA GLU A 124 22.54 13.02 -0.39
C GLU A 124 21.01 13.19 -0.35
N LEU A 125 20.37 12.80 0.75
CA LEU A 125 18.94 12.97 0.96
C LEU A 125 18.54 14.46 1.00
N GLY A 126 19.27 15.28 1.73
CA GLY A 126 19.06 16.72 1.78
C GLY A 126 19.22 17.37 0.41
N LYS A 127 20.26 16.99 -0.34
CA LYS A 127 20.51 17.44 -1.71
C LYS A 127 19.37 17.00 -2.66
N ALA A 128 18.95 15.73 -2.61
CA ALA A 128 17.86 15.23 -3.41
C ALA A 128 16.55 15.95 -3.13
N PHE A 129 16.36 16.47 -1.92
CA PHE A 129 15.20 17.25 -1.51
C PHE A 129 15.38 18.77 -1.62
N GLU A 130 16.48 19.23 -2.26
CA GLU A 130 16.82 20.66 -2.44
C GLU A 130 16.83 21.43 -1.12
N TRP A 131 17.20 20.80 -0.03
CA TRP A 131 17.29 21.39 1.31
C TRP A 131 15.98 22.07 1.77
N ARG A 132 14.84 21.62 1.28
CA ARG A 132 13.53 22.22 1.54
C ARG A 132 13.22 22.30 3.03
N LEU A 133 13.55 21.24 3.78
CA LEU A 133 13.42 21.15 5.23
C LEU A 133 14.76 21.38 5.96
N GLY A 134 15.69 22.11 5.33
CA GLY A 134 17.02 22.34 5.84
C GLY A 134 17.91 21.09 5.78
N ASP A 135 18.91 21.04 6.67
CA ASP A 135 19.81 19.90 6.75
C ASP A 135 19.11 18.68 7.34
N VAL A 136 19.43 17.50 6.82
CA VAL A 136 19.06 16.22 7.44
C VAL A 136 20.14 15.91 8.47
N LEU A 137 19.78 15.94 9.75
CA LEU A 137 20.72 15.91 10.87
C LEU A 137 21.07 14.48 11.31
N GLU A 138 20.09 13.57 11.22
CA GLU A 138 20.25 12.17 11.59
C GLU A 138 19.24 11.27 10.88
N SER A 139 19.54 9.99 10.76
CA SER A 139 18.63 8.97 10.24
C SER A 139 18.58 7.75 11.14
N ASP A 140 17.41 7.15 11.27
CA ASP A 140 17.24 5.81 11.82
C ASP A 140 17.81 4.76 10.83
N PRO A 141 17.89 3.46 11.21
CA PRO A 141 18.30 2.40 10.30
C PRO A 141 17.49 2.40 9.01
N ARG A 142 18.19 2.29 7.89
CA ARG A 142 17.61 2.33 6.54
C ARG A 142 17.15 0.94 6.11
N HIS A 143 15.99 0.87 5.47
CA HIS A 143 15.47 -0.35 4.87
C HIS A 143 15.29 -0.15 3.37
N CYS A 144 15.73 -1.12 2.57
CA CYS A 144 15.58 -1.09 1.12
C CYS A 144 14.61 -2.20 0.70
N ILE A 145 13.53 -1.82 0.01
CA ILE A 145 12.42 -2.71 -0.35
C ILE A 145 12.23 -2.66 -1.88
N PRO A 146 12.32 -3.79 -2.60
CA PRO A 146 12.02 -3.81 -4.02
C PRO A 146 10.53 -3.52 -4.25
N LEU A 147 10.23 -2.61 -5.16
CA LEU A 147 8.86 -2.22 -5.48
C LEU A 147 8.30 -3.16 -6.54
N ARG A 148 7.31 -3.93 -6.15
CA ARG A 148 6.60 -4.86 -7.01
C ARG A 148 5.11 -4.63 -6.87
N GLN A 149 4.42 -4.62 -8.00
CA GLN A 149 2.98 -4.70 -8.04
C GLN A 149 2.56 -6.16 -8.16
N ARG A 150 1.58 -6.53 -7.36
CA ARG A 150 1.00 -7.87 -7.41
C ARG A 150 -0.51 -7.78 -7.28
N HIS A 151 -1.22 -8.58 -8.06
CA HIS A 151 -2.66 -8.67 -8.01
C HIS A 151 -3.11 -10.12 -8.13
N ALA A 152 -3.87 -10.62 -7.16
CA ALA A 152 -4.49 -11.94 -7.24
C ALA A 152 -5.56 -11.95 -8.33
N LYS A 153 -5.57 -12.99 -9.16
CA LYS A 153 -6.58 -13.12 -10.23
C LYS A 153 -7.98 -13.29 -9.68
N ARG A 154 -8.09 -13.80 -8.47
CA ARG A 154 -9.33 -13.92 -7.69
C ARG A 154 -9.01 -13.60 -6.23
N TYR A 155 -9.94 -12.95 -5.56
CA TYR A 155 -9.82 -12.63 -4.13
C TYR A 155 -10.45 -13.70 -3.24
N VAL A 156 -11.26 -14.57 -3.82
CA VAL A 156 -12.00 -15.58 -3.07
C VAL A 156 -11.96 -16.96 -3.73
N GLU A 157 -11.92 -17.96 -2.87
CA GLU A 157 -12.17 -19.36 -3.16
C GLU A 157 -13.20 -19.89 -2.14
N PRO A 158 -13.82 -21.05 -2.33
CA PRO A 158 -14.70 -21.59 -1.29
C PRO A 158 -14.02 -21.62 0.07
N GLY A 159 -14.60 -20.96 1.08
CA GLY A 159 -14.03 -20.85 2.43
C GLY A 159 -12.70 -20.10 2.54
N LEU A 160 -12.30 -19.32 1.54
CA LEU A 160 -11.07 -18.50 1.57
C LEU A 160 -11.32 -17.11 1.01
N ALA A 161 -10.86 -16.09 1.68
CA ALA A 161 -10.82 -14.71 1.19
C ALA A 161 -9.42 -14.09 1.38
N LEU A 162 -8.93 -13.39 0.35
CA LEU A 162 -7.70 -12.59 0.40
C LEU A 162 -8.07 -11.13 0.54
N ILE A 163 -7.41 -10.40 1.45
CA ILE A 163 -7.62 -8.96 1.67
C ILE A 163 -6.28 -8.22 1.77
N GLY A 164 -6.29 -6.92 1.47
CA GLY A 164 -5.11 -6.07 1.53
C GLY A 164 -3.99 -6.60 0.65
N ASP A 165 -2.75 -6.46 1.10
CA ASP A 165 -1.57 -6.86 0.33
C ASP A 165 -1.51 -8.37 0.01
N ALA A 166 -2.26 -9.21 0.72
CA ALA A 166 -2.41 -10.60 0.34
C ALA A 166 -3.18 -10.77 -0.98
N ALA A 167 -4.11 -9.88 -1.28
CA ALA A 167 -4.86 -9.83 -2.52
C ALA A 167 -4.20 -8.93 -3.58
N HIS A 168 -3.72 -7.76 -3.18
CA HIS A 168 -3.16 -6.75 -4.10
C HIS A 168 -2.09 -5.90 -3.42
N THR A 169 -0.91 -5.86 -3.99
CA THR A 169 0.16 -4.95 -3.60
C THR A 169 0.25 -3.86 -4.66
N ILE A 170 0.09 -2.61 -4.26
CA ILE A 170 0.16 -1.46 -5.16
C ILE A 170 1.43 -0.66 -4.94
N HIS A 171 1.81 0.16 -5.93
CA HIS A 171 2.95 1.06 -5.82
C HIS A 171 2.72 2.08 -4.68
N PRO A 172 3.70 2.33 -3.82
CA PRO A 172 3.55 3.21 -2.64
C PRO A 172 3.51 4.72 -2.97
N LEU A 173 3.34 5.11 -4.23
CA LEU A 173 3.36 6.51 -4.71
C LEU A 173 2.52 7.48 -3.86
N ALA A 174 1.43 7.01 -3.27
CA ALA A 174 0.53 7.85 -2.48
C ALA A 174 0.19 7.27 -1.10
N GLY A 175 0.93 6.27 -0.61
CA GLY A 175 0.65 5.62 0.67
C GLY A 175 -0.72 4.91 0.76
N GLN A 176 -1.36 4.63 -0.38
CA GLN A 176 -2.75 4.13 -0.45
C GLN A 176 -2.91 2.62 -0.15
N GLY A 177 -1.82 1.85 -0.11
CA GLY A 177 -1.89 0.40 0.04
C GLY A 177 -2.66 -0.04 1.28
N VAL A 178 -2.31 0.50 2.44
CA VAL A 178 -2.96 0.15 3.71
C VAL A 178 -4.43 0.59 3.74
N ASN A 179 -4.77 1.73 3.15
CA ASN A 179 -6.14 2.26 3.11
C ASN A 179 -7.06 1.34 2.29
N LEU A 180 -6.59 0.83 1.15
CA LEU A 180 -7.33 -0.16 0.37
C LEU A 180 -7.50 -1.47 1.14
N GLY A 181 -6.49 -1.90 1.88
CA GLY A 181 -6.57 -3.07 2.75
C GLY A 181 -7.60 -2.93 3.86
N PHE A 182 -7.70 -1.76 4.50
CA PHE A 182 -8.74 -1.49 5.50
C PHE A 182 -10.13 -1.46 4.88
N LEU A 183 -10.29 -0.90 3.68
CA LEU A 183 -11.56 -0.96 2.96
C LEU A 183 -11.94 -2.40 2.57
N ASP A 184 -10.98 -3.24 2.18
CA ASP A 184 -11.23 -4.65 1.95
C ASP A 184 -11.75 -5.34 3.22
N ALA A 185 -11.10 -5.11 4.36
CA ALA A 185 -11.51 -5.68 5.63
C ALA A 185 -12.91 -5.22 6.03
N ALA A 186 -13.22 -3.94 5.88
CA ALA A 186 -14.53 -3.38 6.21
C ALA A 186 -15.64 -3.92 5.31
N VAL A 187 -15.41 -4.00 3.98
CA VAL A 187 -16.39 -4.57 3.04
C VAL A 187 -16.60 -6.06 3.29
N LEU A 188 -15.53 -6.82 3.55
CA LEU A 188 -15.65 -8.24 3.86
C LEU A 188 -16.46 -8.44 5.15
N ALA A 189 -16.17 -7.66 6.21
CA ALA A 189 -16.91 -7.71 7.46
C ALA A 189 -18.40 -7.43 7.25
N GLU A 190 -18.77 -6.39 6.50
CA GLU A 190 -20.16 -6.06 6.16
C GLU A 190 -20.84 -7.20 5.41
N VAL A 191 -20.18 -7.79 4.41
CA VAL A 191 -20.71 -8.92 3.65
C VAL A 191 -20.96 -10.15 4.54
N LEU A 192 -20.02 -10.45 5.44
CA LEU A 192 -20.15 -11.61 6.34
C LEU A 192 -21.22 -11.39 7.41
N LEU A 193 -21.35 -10.17 7.96
CA LEU A 193 -22.40 -9.82 8.93
C LEU A 193 -23.79 -9.96 8.29
N HIS A 194 -24.00 -9.39 7.11
CA HIS A 194 -25.27 -9.54 6.38
C HIS A 194 -25.57 -10.99 6.01
N ALA A 195 -24.57 -11.80 5.70
CA ALA A 195 -24.77 -13.22 5.44
C ALA A 195 -25.17 -13.98 6.72
N LEU A 196 -24.54 -13.65 7.85
CA LEU A 196 -24.86 -14.22 9.16
C LEU A 196 -26.31 -13.91 9.57
N GLU A 197 -26.76 -12.67 9.42
CA GLU A 197 -28.14 -12.25 9.69
C GLU A 197 -29.18 -13.03 8.84
N ARG A 198 -28.81 -13.45 7.64
CA ARG A 198 -29.65 -14.23 6.74
C ARG A 198 -29.53 -15.73 6.91
N GLY A 199 -28.69 -16.20 7.85
CA GLY A 199 -28.43 -17.62 8.05
C GLY A 199 -27.69 -18.28 6.88
N GLU A 200 -26.96 -17.51 6.06
CA GLU A 200 -26.20 -18.02 4.93
C GLU A 200 -24.88 -18.64 5.41
N ASN A 201 -24.34 -19.61 4.65
CA ASN A 201 -23.03 -20.16 4.93
C ASN A 201 -21.94 -19.15 4.56
N LEU A 202 -21.17 -18.66 5.56
CA LEU A 202 -20.12 -17.65 5.38
C LEU A 202 -18.97 -18.13 4.47
N ALA A 203 -18.76 -19.44 4.36
CA ALA A 203 -17.77 -20.06 3.50
C ALA A 203 -18.22 -20.23 2.05
N ASP A 204 -19.51 -19.99 1.76
CA ASP A 204 -20.06 -20.14 0.40
C ASP A 204 -19.40 -19.11 -0.54
N ILE A 205 -18.92 -19.60 -1.68
CA ILE A 205 -18.32 -18.76 -2.74
C ILE A 205 -19.29 -17.67 -3.24
N LYS A 206 -20.61 -17.88 -3.16
CA LYS A 206 -21.61 -16.87 -3.54
C LYS A 206 -21.61 -15.69 -2.55
N VAL A 207 -21.44 -15.98 -1.26
CA VAL A 207 -21.33 -14.98 -0.20
C VAL A 207 -20.02 -14.21 -0.38
N LEU A 208 -18.88 -14.92 -0.41
CA LEU A 208 -17.57 -14.31 -0.58
C LEU A 208 -17.43 -13.56 -1.91
N GLY A 209 -18.08 -14.03 -2.97
CA GLY A 209 -18.12 -13.36 -4.26
C GLY A 209 -18.81 -11.98 -4.25
N ARG A 210 -19.63 -11.65 -3.21
CA ARG A 210 -20.15 -10.27 -3.04
C ARG A 210 -19.03 -9.31 -2.69
N PHE A 211 -18.10 -9.72 -1.81
CA PHE A 211 -16.91 -8.98 -1.48
C PHE A 211 -16.01 -8.78 -2.71
N GLU A 212 -15.68 -9.84 -3.44
CA GLU A 212 -14.82 -9.77 -4.64
C GLU A 212 -15.39 -8.79 -5.69
N ARG A 213 -16.68 -8.86 -5.98
CA ARG A 213 -17.35 -7.97 -6.94
C ARG A 213 -17.31 -6.48 -6.54
N ARG A 214 -17.34 -6.18 -5.25
CA ARG A 214 -17.25 -4.79 -4.76
C ARG A 214 -15.82 -4.28 -4.78
N ARG A 215 -14.85 -5.12 -4.40
CA ARG A 215 -13.48 -4.66 -4.15
C ARG A 215 -12.55 -4.79 -5.34
N MET A 216 -12.60 -5.89 -6.09
CA MET A 216 -11.66 -6.13 -7.18
C MET A 216 -11.70 -5.05 -8.27
N PRO A 217 -12.85 -4.60 -8.80
CA PRO A 217 -12.89 -3.53 -9.78
C PRO A 217 -12.34 -2.20 -9.24
N HIS A 218 -12.65 -1.87 -7.98
CA HIS A 218 -12.15 -0.66 -7.34
C HIS A 218 -10.63 -0.70 -7.18
N ASN A 219 -10.07 -1.80 -6.70
CA ASN A 219 -8.64 -1.97 -6.52
C ASN A 219 -7.89 -1.95 -7.86
N LEU A 220 -8.44 -2.59 -8.90
CA LEU A 220 -7.90 -2.54 -10.26
C LEU A 220 -7.91 -1.11 -10.83
N ALA A 221 -9.00 -0.36 -10.64
CA ALA A 221 -9.08 1.03 -11.08
C ALA A 221 -8.05 1.91 -10.38
N MET A 222 -7.84 1.71 -9.06
CA MET A 222 -6.82 2.43 -8.30
C MET A 222 -5.41 2.07 -8.79
N MET A 223 -5.14 0.80 -9.05
CA MET A 223 -3.85 0.35 -9.59
C MET A 223 -3.58 0.97 -10.96
N ALA A 224 -4.57 0.98 -11.86
CA ALA A 224 -4.45 1.61 -13.17
C ALA A 224 -4.25 3.13 -13.09
N ALA A 225 -4.91 3.80 -12.14
CA ALA A 225 -4.72 5.22 -11.90
C ALA A 225 -3.28 5.51 -11.42
N MET A 226 -2.75 4.74 -10.45
CA MET A 226 -1.38 4.91 -9.96
C MET A 226 -0.34 4.66 -11.06
N GLU A 227 -0.51 3.61 -11.86
CA GLU A 227 0.35 3.33 -13.01
C GLU A 227 0.29 4.45 -14.06
N GLY A 228 -0.90 4.98 -14.33
CA GLY A 228 -1.08 6.13 -15.22
C GLY A 228 -0.37 7.38 -14.72
N PHE A 229 -0.45 7.66 -13.42
CA PHE A 229 0.29 8.75 -12.78
C PHE A 229 1.80 8.56 -12.91
N GLU A 230 2.31 7.38 -12.56
CA GLU A 230 3.73 7.08 -12.65
C GLU A 230 4.26 7.32 -14.07
N ARG A 231 3.61 6.74 -15.08
CA ARG A 231 3.99 6.92 -16.50
C ARG A 231 3.94 8.38 -16.92
N LEU A 232 2.95 9.15 -16.47
CA LEU A 232 2.83 10.57 -16.78
C LEU A 232 4.00 11.39 -16.19
N PHE A 233 4.47 11.01 -15.00
CA PHE A 233 5.57 11.72 -14.34
C PHE A 233 6.96 11.27 -14.80
N GLN A 234 7.10 10.04 -15.28
CA GLN A 234 8.33 9.53 -15.91
C GLN A 234 8.46 9.94 -17.38
N ALA A 235 7.39 10.45 -18.00
CA ALA A 235 7.42 10.84 -19.42
C ALA A 235 8.34 12.04 -19.64
N ASP A 236 9.40 11.84 -20.41
CA ASP A 236 10.45 12.81 -20.73
C ASP A 236 10.14 13.79 -21.86
N PRO A 237 9.22 13.52 -22.86
CA PRO A 237 8.99 14.44 -23.95
C PRO A 237 8.47 15.80 -23.48
N LEU A 238 9.13 16.89 -23.94
CA LEU A 238 8.80 18.28 -23.61
C LEU A 238 7.30 18.64 -23.74
N PRO A 239 6.56 18.17 -24.75
CA PRO A 239 5.12 18.46 -24.86
C PRO A 239 4.30 17.84 -23.73
N LEU A 240 4.66 16.63 -23.26
CA LEU A 240 3.99 15.96 -22.15
C LEU A 240 4.31 16.63 -20.80
N ARG A 241 5.54 17.11 -20.62
CA ARG A 241 5.92 17.92 -19.45
C ARG A 241 5.10 19.21 -19.38
N TRP A 242 4.94 19.89 -20.50
CA TRP A 242 4.13 21.12 -20.57
C TRP A 242 2.65 20.83 -20.31
N LEU A 243 2.09 19.79 -20.91
CA LEU A 243 0.69 19.37 -20.72
C LEU A 243 0.42 18.99 -19.26
N ARG A 244 1.35 18.24 -18.64
CA ARG A 244 1.30 17.87 -17.22
C ARG A 244 1.27 19.10 -16.33
N ASN A 245 2.21 20.04 -16.52
CA ASN A 245 2.30 21.23 -15.69
C ASN A 245 1.10 22.14 -15.87
N SER A 246 0.62 22.32 -17.11
CA SER A 246 -0.59 23.09 -17.40
C SER A 246 -1.84 22.42 -16.84
N GLY A 247 -1.94 21.10 -16.93
CA GLY A 247 -3.04 20.32 -16.34
C GLY A 247 -3.08 20.41 -14.82
N LEU A 248 -1.93 20.31 -14.16
CA LEU A 248 -1.81 20.46 -12.71
C LEU A 248 -2.21 21.87 -12.25
N ASN A 249 -1.75 22.91 -12.95
CA ASN A 249 -2.12 24.29 -12.67
C ASN A 249 -3.63 24.53 -12.85
N LEU A 250 -4.24 23.90 -13.88
CA LEU A 250 -5.68 23.97 -14.10
C LEU A 250 -6.48 23.30 -12.97
N VAL A 251 -6.04 22.13 -12.52
CA VAL A 251 -6.65 21.41 -11.39
C VAL A 251 -6.44 22.17 -10.08
N ASP A 252 -5.28 22.80 -9.90
CA ASP A 252 -5.01 23.61 -8.70
C ASP A 252 -5.93 24.84 -8.60
N GLY A 253 -6.30 25.41 -9.74
CA GLY A 253 -7.29 26.51 -9.81
C GLY A 253 -8.76 26.06 -9.70
N ALA A 254 -9.06 24.75 -9.83
CA ALA A 254 -10.42 24.21 -9.83
C ALA A 254 -10.74 23.50 -8.49
N ASN A 255 -11.24 24.24 -7.52
CA ASN A 255 -11.51 23.74 -6.17
C ASN A 255 -12.39 22.47 -6.13
N GLU A 256 -13.37 22.34 -7.01
CA GLU A 256 -14.26 21.17 -7.09
C GLU A 256 -13.53 19.94 -7.60
N ALA A 257 -12.68 20.07 -8.64
CA ALA A 257 -11.87 18.97 -9.15
C ALA A 257 -10.85 18.53 -8.11
N LYS A 258 -10.19 19.49 -7.42
CA LYS A 258 -9.25 19.22 -6.33
C LYS A 258 -9.94 18.47 -5.17
N ALA A 259 -11.14 18.90 -4.77
CA ALA A 259 -11.93 18.25 -3.73
C ALA A 259 -12.32 16.80 -4.13
N LEU A 260 -12.64 16.56 -5.39
CA LEU A 260 -12.93 15.21 -5.91
C LEU A 260 -11.71 14.30 -5.80
N PHE A 261 -10.53 14.78 -6.25
CA PHE A 261 -9.27 14.03 -6.14
C PHE A 261 -8.89 13.76 -4.68
N VAL A 262 -9.03 14.76 -3.80
CA VAL A 262 -8.75 14.60 -2.37
C VAL A 262 -9.71 13.59 -1.75
N ARG A 263 -11.00 13.63 -2.03
CA ARG A 263 -11.97 12.64 -1.55
C ARG A 263 -11.66 11.24 -2.06
N GLN A 264 -11.26 11.11 -3.32
CA GLN A 264 -10.84 9.82 -3.88
C GLN A 264 -9.57 9.29 -3.20
N ALA A 265 -8.56 10.16 -3.00
CA ALA A 265 -7.32 9.82 -2.32
C ALA A 265 -7.51 9.45 -0.85
N LEU A 266 -8.44 10.10 -0.17
CA LEU A 266 -8.82 9.80 1.22
C LEU A 266 -9.71 8.56 1.35
N GLY A 267 -10.09 7.92 0.23
CA GLY A 267 -11.03 6.79 0.27
C GLY A 267 -12.45 7.16 0.70
N LEU A 268 -12.81 8.44 0.55
CA LEU A 268 -14.13 9.00 0.95
C LEU A 268 -15.14 9.01 -0.21
N SER A 269 -14.85 8.32 -1.31
CA SER A 269 -15.70 8.27 -2.50
C SER A 269 -15.90 6.83 -2.99
N GLY A 270 -17.04 6.57 -3.65
CA GLY A 270 -17.39 5.26 -4.17
C GLY A 270 -18.30 4.45 -3.23
N ASP A 271 -18.29 3.14 -3.39
CA ASP A 271 -19.08 2.19 -2.57
C ASP A 271 -18.37 1.96 -1.23
N LEU A 272 -18.61 2.88 -0.28
CA LEU A 272 -18.04 2.81 1.06
C LEU A 272 -18.91 1.90 1.95
N PRO A 273 -18.27 0.94 2.67
CA PRO A 273 -18.96 0.18 3.71
C PRO A 273 -19.37 1.09 4.87
N GLU A 274 -20.37 0.71 5.63
CA GLU A 274 -20.86 1.49 6.77
C GLU A 274 -19.76 1.84 7.77
N LEU A 275 -18.85 0.90 8.04
CA LEU A 275 -17.70 1.10 8.92
C LEU A 275 -16.71 2.18 8.44
N ALA A 276 -16.75 2.56 7.17
CA ALA A 276 -15.87 3.58 6.59
C ALA A 276 -16.59 4.92 6.30
N ARG A 277 -17.88 5.03 6.66
CA ARG A 277 -18.63 6.30 6.53
C ARG A 277 -18.37 7.17 7.75
N ALA A 278 -18.02 8.43 7.51
CA ALA A 278 -17.97 9.42 8.57
C ALA A 278 -19.40 9.65 9.10
N HIS A 279 -19.58 9.55 10.39
CA HIS A 279 -20.81 9.90 11.11
C HIS A 279 -20.83 11.39 11.41
#